data_4066f8373699a22cbde528495cb048b4
#
_entry.id   4066f8373699a22cbde528495cb048b4
#
_cell.length_a   1.000
_cell.length_b   1.000
_cell.length_c   1.000
_cell.angle_alpha   90.00
_cell.angle_beta   90.00
_cell.angle_gamma   90.00
#
_symmetry.space_group_name_H-M   'P 1'
#
loop_
_entity.id
_entity.type
_entity.pdbx_description
1 polymer ?
#
loop_
_entity_poly.entity_id
_entity_poly.type
_entity_poly.pdbx_seq_one_letter_code
_entity_poly.pdbx_strand_id
1 'polypeptide(L)'
;MPHSDLPFRALGVLHSARFLFNKYGFHNVGVDRIIESANTTKATFYNYFHSKERLIEMSLTFQKDGLKHEVISIIHVQKELTVIEKLRKIYYLHADLDGLYHLPFKAIFEIAKTHPKAYQSVVDYRNWLINEIYNLLLTTNSNASKQDAHMFLFVIDGAMVQLLDPNKPDERKRLLEYFLLGFG
;
A
#
# COMPACT_ATOMS: atom_id res chain seq x y z
N MET A 1 -10.49 15.50 -4.47
CA MET A 1 -9.67 16.15 -5.51
C MET A 1 -8.63 15.13 -5.93
N PRO A 2 -8.41 14.89 -7.22
CA PRO A 2 -7.29 14.08 -7.68
C PRO A 2 -5.98 14.73 -7.18
N HIS A 3 -5.01 13.94 -6.79
CA HIS A 3 -3.73 14.44 -6.25
C HIS A 3 -2.93 15.29 -7.26
N SER A 4 -3.26 15.20 -8.55
CA SER A 4 -2.68 16.02 -9.63
C SER A 4 -2.95 17.51 -9.49
N ASP A 5 -3.95 17.92 -8.71
CA ASP A 5 -4.38 19.31 -8.58
C ASP A 5 -3.80 20.02 -7.33
N LEU A 6 -2.98 19.31 -6.54
CA LEU A 6 -2.34 19.89 -5.37
C LEU A 6 -1.19 20.83 -5.81
N PRO A 7 -1.13 22.06 -5.28
CA PRO A 7 0.00 22.95 -5.52
C PRO A 7 1.32 22.33 -5.05
N PHE A 8 2.42 22.70 -5.68
CA PHE A 8 3.76 22.17 -5.42
C PHE A 8 4.12 22.14 -3.92
N ARG A 9 3.75 23.19 -3.18
CA ARG A 9 4.00 23.27 -1.72
C ARG A 9 3.20 22.23 -0.93
N ALA A 10 1.96 21.97 -1.32
CA ALA A 10 1.14 20.94 -0.67
C ALA A 10 1.65 19.53 -0.99
N LEU A 11 2.12 19.29 -2.22
CA LEU A 11 2.80 18.04 -2.58
C LEU A 11 4.05 17.81 -1.73
N GLY A 12 4.86 18.84 -1.49
CA GLY A 12 6.03 18.75 -0.61
C GLY A 12 5.66 18.31 0.81
N VAL A 13 4.60 18.87 1.39
CA VAL A 13 4.08 18.45 2.70
C VAL A 13 3.62 16.99 2.68
N LEU A 14 2.87 16.59 1.65
CA LEU A 14 2.38 15.22 1.52
C LEU A 14 3.54 14.21 1.41
N HIS A 15 4.57 14.52 0.62
CA HIS A 15 5.77 13.67 0.49
C HIS A 15 6.54 13.56 1.81
N SER A 16 6.79 14.68 2.48
CA SER A 16 7.45 14.70 3.80
C SER A 16 6.66 13.90 4.84
N ALA A 17 5.34 14.06 4.86
CA ALA A 17 4.48 13.32 5.78
C ALA A 17 4.56 11.81 5.53
N ARG A 18 4.45 11.37 4.28
CA ARG A 18 4.55 9.94 3.92
C ARG A 18 5.88 9.33 4.33
N PHE A 19 6.98 10.03 4.06
CA PHE A 19 8.32 9.60 4.50
C PHE A 19 8.40 9.46 6.02
N LEU A 20 7.94 10.48 6.75
CA LEU A 20 7.99 10.48 8.21
C LEU A 20 7.07 9.41 8.82
N PHE A 21 5.85 9.24 8.30
CA PHE A 21 4.94 8.19 8.75
C PHE A 21 5.49 6.79 8.48
N ASN A 22 6.11 6.55 7.32
CA ASN A 22 6.79 5.30 7.04
C ASN A 22 7.92 5.02 8.04
N LYS A 23 8.73 6.02 8.33
CA LYS A 23 9.92 5.86 9.17
C LYS A 23 9.59 5.75 10.67
N TYR A 24 8.65 6.58 11.17
CA TYR A 24 8.43 6.76 12.61
C TYR A 24 7.03 6.35 13.09
N GLY A 25 6.12 5.99 12.17
CA GLY A 25 4.72 5.69 12.48
C GLY A 25 3.82 6.92 12.55
N PHE A 26 2.53 6.69 12.46
CA PHE A 26 1.53 7.78 12.41
C PHE A 26 1.44 8.54 13.74
N HIS A 27 1.54 7.84 14.87
CA HIS A 27 1.37 8.44 16.18
C HIS A 27 2.56 9.31 16.60
N ASN A 28 3.79 8.89 16.25
CA ASN A 28 5.02 9.54 16.69
C ASN A 28 5.41 10.77 15.85
N VAL A 29 4.68 11.07 14.78
CA VAL A 29 4.96 12.19 13.89
C VAL A 29 3.97 13.33 14.16
N GLY A 30 4.44 14.42 14.76
CA GLY A 30 3.67 15.64 14.97
C GLY A 30 3.64 16.55 13.73
N VAL A 31 2.66 17.46 13.69
CA VAL A 31 2.51 18.44 12.59
C VAL A 31 3.74 19.34 12.45
N ASP A 32 4.32 19.79 13.56
CA ASP A 32 5.50 20.67 13.53
C ASP A 32 6.70 20.00 12.85
N ARG A 33 6.92 18.71 13.11
CA ARG A 33 7.98 17.93 12.46
C ARG A 33 7.75 17.79 10.94
N ILE A 34 6.49 17.66 10.51
CA ILE A 34 6.16 17.60 9.08
C ILE A 34 6.41 18.95 8.41
N ILE A 35 6.01 20.05 9.05
CA ILE A 35 6.20 21.42 8.57
C ILE A 35 7.70 21.73 8.41
N GLU A 36 8.49 21.39 9.39
CA GLU A 36 9.96 21.53 9.36
C GLU A 36 10.56 20.71 8.22
N SER A 37 10.22 19.42 8.13
CA SER A 37 10.72 18.51 7.08
C SER A 37 10.33 18.95 5.66
N ALA A 38 9.15 19.56 5.50
CA ALA A 38 8.66 20.08 4.22
C ALA A 38 9.15 21.50 3.89
N ASN A 39 9.92 22.11 4.78
CA ASN A 39 10.36 23.51 4.67
C ASN A 39 9.19 24.46 4.34
N THR A 40 8.12 24.41 5.15
CA THR A 40 6.89 25.16 4.95
C THR A 40 6.43 25.87 6.22
N THR A 41 5.25 26.49 6.22
CA THR A 41 4.69 27.18 7.38
C THR A 41 3.43 26.49 7.91
N LYS A 42 3.09 26.75 9.19
CA LYS A 42 1.82 26.31 9.79
C LYS A 42 0.61 26.77 8.97
N ALA A 43 0.64 28.01 8.51
CA ALA A 43 -0.45 28.58 7.68
C ALA A 43 -0.63 27.76 6.39
N THR A 44 0.46 27.44 5.68
CA THR A 44 0.43 26.60 4.48
C THR A 44 -0.14 25.21 4.79
N PHE A 45 0.32 24.57 5.86
CA PHE A 45 -0.19 23.27 6.27
C PHE A 45 -1.71 23.30 6.51
N TYR A 46 -2.19 24.21 7.37
CA TYR A 46 -3.61 24.26 7.71
C TYR A 46 -4.50 24.71 6.54
N ASN A 47 -3.99 25.52 5.62
CA ASN A 47 -4.74 25.90 4.43
C ASN A 47 -5.05 24.72 3.50
N TYR A 48 -4.15 23.73 3.40
CA TYR A 48 -4.34 22.59 2.49
C TYR A 48 -4.86 21.33 3.17
N PHE A 49 -4.46 21.08 4.40
CA PHE A 49 -4.76 19.81 5.07
C PHE A 49 -5.72 19.94 6.25
N HIS A 50 -5.89 21.12 6.80
CA HIS A 50 -6.77 21.43 7.94
C HIS A 50 -6.44 20.68 9.23
N SER A 51 -6.01 19.42 9.15
CA SER A 51 -5.64 18.60 10.31
C SER A 51 -4.62 17.50 9.94
N LYS A 52 -3.99 16.90 10.95
CA LYS A 52 -3.13 15.73 10.79
C LYS A 52 -3.92 14.53 10.27
N GLU A 53 -5.15 14.34 10.74
CA GLU A 53 -6.03 13.24 10.32
C GLU A 53 -6.30 13.31 8.80
N ARG A 54 -6.58 14.52 8.31
CA ARG A 54 -6.80 14.73 6.86
C ARG A 54 -5.53 14.47 6.06
N LEU A 55 -4.36 14.85 6.58
CA LEU A 55 -3.08 14.55 5.94
C LEU A 55 -2.80 13.04 5.90
N ILE A 56 -3.12 12.31 6.97
CA ILE A 56 -3.02 10.84 6.99
C ILE A 56 -3.93 10.22 5.92
N GLU A 57 -5.19 10.64 5.86
CA GLU A 57 -6.15 10.20 4.85
C GLU A 57 -5.63 10.44 3.43
N MET A 58 -5.15 11.64 3.14
CA MET A 58 -4.58 11.99 1.84
C MET A 58 -3.32 11.19 1.52
N SER A 59 -2.46 10.94 2.52
CA SER A 59 -1.26 10.13 2.35
C SER A 59 -1.59 8.68 1.96
N LEU A 60 -2.57 8.07 2.62
CA LEU A 60 -3.02 6.71 2.31
C LEU A 60 -3.74 6.64 0.96
N THR A 61 -4.54 7.65 0.61
CA THR A 61 -5.20 7.74 -0.69
C THR A 61 -4.17 7.83 -1.82
N PHE A 62 -3.13 8.64 -1.64
CA PHE A 62 -2.03 8.74 -2.60
C PHE A 62 -1.32 7.39 -2.83
N GLN A 63 -1.02 6.66 -1.74
CA GLN A 63 -0.42 5.32 -1.85
C GLN A 63 -1.36 4.34 -2.56
N LYS A 64 -2.63 4.34 -2.19
CA LYS A 64 -3.67 3.53 -2.84
C LYS A 64 -3.72 3.75 -4.34
N ASP A 65 -3.73 5.01 -4.76
CA ASP A 65 -3.85 5.36 -6.19
C ASP A 65 -2.60 4.92 -6.97
N GLY A 66 -1.40 5.11 -6.40
CA GLY A 66 -0.15 4.59 -6.96
C GLY A 66 -0.15 3.07 -7.08
N LEU A 67 -0.51 2.36 -6.01
CA LEU A 67 -0.61 0.90 -6.01
C LEU A 67 -1.60 0.38 -7.05
N LYS A 68 -2.79 1.00 -7.15
CA LYS A 68 -3.78 0.65 -8.18
C LYS A 68 -3.22 0.80 -9.58
N HIS A 69 -2.53 1.91 -9.84
CA HIS A 69 -1.90 2.16 -11.14
C HIS A 69 -0.92 1.03 -11.52
N GLU A 70 -0.03 0.66 -10.59
CA GLU A 70 0.95 -0.41 -10.82
C GLU A 70 0.27 -1.77 -11.03
N VAL A 71 -0.69 -2.15 -10.20
CA VAL A 71 -1.43 -3.42 -10.33
C VAL A 71 -2.19 -3.48 -11.65
N ILE A 72 -2.88 -2.41 -12.03
CA ILE A 72 -3.58 -2.31 -13.33
C ILE A 72 -2.60 -2.47 -14.50
N SER A 73 -1.42 -1.82 -14.41
CA SER A 73 -0.37 -1.97 -15.41
C SER A 73 0.08 -3.43 -15.55
N ILE A 74 0.35 -4.11 -14.42
CA ILE A 74 0.75 -5.52 -14.43
C ILE A 74 -0.33 -6.43 -15.02
N ILE A 75 -1.58 -6.24 -14.61
CA ILE A 75 -2.67 -7.16 -15.00
C ILE A 75 -3.13 -6.91 -16.45
N HIS A 76 -3.33 -5.65 -16.84
CA HIS A 76 -4.06 -5.30 -18.06
C HIS A 76 -3.17 -4.76 -19.19
N VAL A 77 -2.00 -4.18 -18.89
CA VAL A 77 -1.10 -3.60 -19.91
C VAL A 77 -0.03 -4.60 -20.33
N GLN A 78 0.61 -5.30 -19.38
CA GLN A 78 1.68 -6.29 -19.66
C GLN A 78 1.05 -7.63 -20.10
N LYS A 79 0.53 -7.66 -21.32
CA LYS A 79 -0.22 -8.81 -21.87
C LYS A 79 0.62 -10.05 -22.12
N GLU A 80 1.94 -9.87 -22.28
CA GLU A 80 2.92 -10.93 -22.54
C GLU A 80 3.17 -11.81 -21.31
N LEU A 81 2.81 -11.33 -20.12
CA LEU A 81 3.03 -12.06 -18.88
C LEU A 81 1.96 -13.13 -18.64
N THR A 82 2.41 -14.30 -18.19
CA THR A 82 1.53 -15.34 -17.65
C THR A 82 0.89 -14.91 -16.33
N VAL A 83 -0.18 -15.58 -15.92
CA VAL A 83 -0.84 -15.31 -14.62
C VAL A 83 0.15 -15.45 -13.46
N ILE A 84 1.00 -16.48 -13.49
CA ILE A 84 2.02 -16.71 -12.46
C ILE A 84 3.03 -15.55 -12.39
N GLU A 85 3.50 -15.05 -13.54
CA GLU A 85 4.42 -13.90 -13.59
C GLU A 85 3.76 -12.62 -13.09
N LYS A 86 2.47 -12.40 -13.40
CA LYS A 86 1.69 -11.27 -12.87
C LYS A 86 1.55 -11.36 -11.35
N LEU A 87 1.22 -12.54 -10.82
CA LEU A 87 1.15 -12.75 -9.37
C LEU A 87 2.51 -12.49 -8.69
N ARG A 88 3.63 -12.96 -9.30
CA ARG A 88 4.97 -12.66 -8.79
C ARG A 88 5.24 -11.16 -8.73
N LYS A 89 4.93 -10.42 -9.79
CA LYS A 89 5.11 -8.96 -9.82
C LYS A 89 4.24 -8.26 -8.78
N ILE A 90 2.97 -8.63 -8.66
CA ILE A 90 2.06 -8.08 -7.65
C ILE A 90 2.57 -8.38 -6.25
N TYR A 91 3.04 -9.60 -6.00
CA TYR A 91 3.60 -9.98 -4.71
C TYR A 91 4.79 -9.08 -4.32
N TYR A 92 5.80 -8.95 -5.19
CA TYR A 92 6.99 -8.14 -4.87
C TYR A 92 6.70 -6.62 -4.85
N LEU A 93 5.70 -6.15 -5.57
CA LEU A 93 5.21 -4.77 -5.45
C LEU A 93 4.71 -4.46 -4.03
N HIS A 94 4.13 -5.46 -3.34
CA HIS A 94 3.56 -5.29 -2.02
C HIS A 94 4.50 -5.72 -0.90
N ALA A 95 5.23 -6.83 -1.08
CA ALA A 95 6.14 -7.39 -0.10
C ALA A 95 7.50 -6.65 -0.11
N ASP A 96 7.44 -5.33 0.15
CA ASP A 96 8.60 -4.43 0.14
C ASP A 96 8.40 -3.33 1.19
N LEU A 97 9.33 -3.21 2.15
CA LEU A 97 9.29 -2.19 3.20
C LEU A 97 9.61 -0.77 2.69
N ASP A 98 10.28 -0.66 1.55
CA ASP A 98 10.55 0.63 0.90
C ASP A 98 9.46 0.98 -0.14
N GLY A 99 8.56 0.03 -0.41
CA GLY A 99 7.51 0.12 -1.41
C GLY A 99 6.27 0.91 -0.97
N LEU A 100 5.36 1.07 -1.94
CA LEU A 100 4.12 1.82 -1.76
C LEU A 100 3.17 1.17 -0.73
N TYR A 101 3.23 -0.14 -0.54
CA TYR A 101 2.31 -0.85 0.36
C TYR A 101 2.72 -0.76 1.84
N HIS A 102 3.96 -0.38 2.16
CA HIS A 102 4.42 -0.31 3.55
C HIS A 102 3.56 0.63 4.42
N LEU A 103 3.24 1.82 3.93
CA LEU A 103 2.41 2.76 4.70
C LEU A 103 0.97 2.26 4.90
N PRO A 104 0.24 1.76 3.88
CA PRO A 104 -1.03 1.06 4.06
C PRO A 104 -0.97 -0.13 5.03
N PHE A 105 0.08 -0.96 4.94
CA PHE A 105 0.29 -2.09 5.83
C PHE A 105 0.45 -1.64 7.29
N LYS A 106 1.29 -0.63 7.54
CA LYS A 106 1.49 -0.03 8.86
C LYS A 106 0.18 0.54 9.44
N ALA A 107 -0.67 1.12 8.61
CA ALA A 107 -1.96 1.66 9.01
C ALA A 107 -2.91 0.62 9.61
N ILE A 108 -2.79 -0.66 9.22
CA ILE A 108 -3.60 -1.78 9.78
C ILE A 108 -3.40 -1.87 11.30
N PHE A 109 -2.18 -1.70 11.77
CA PHE A 109 -1.82 -1.88 13.18
C PHE A 109 -1.94 -0.58 13.97
N GLU A 110 -1.62 0.55 13.36
CA GLU A 110 -1.48 1.81 14.10
C GLU A 110 -2.79 2.62 14.15
N ILE A 111 -3.55 2.69 13.06
CA ILE A 111 -4.65 3.67 12.96
C ILE A 111 -6.03 3.09 12.67
N ALA A 112 -6.17 1.78 12.49
CA ALA A 112 -7.45 1.17 12.17
C ALA A 112 -8.58 1.53 13.16
N LYS A 113 -8.24 1.67 14.45
CA LYS A 113 -9.19 2.05 15.51
C LYS A 113 -9.26 3.55 15.78
N THR A 114 -8.14 4.27 15.60
CA THR A 114 -8.01 5.69 16.00
C THR A 114 -8.40 6.66 14.89
N HIS A 115 -8.21 6.27 13.62
CA HIS A 115 -8.51 7.11 12.45
C HIS A 115 -9.30 6.30 11.39
N PRO A 116 -10.53 5.85 11.69
CA PRO A 116 -11.28 4.93 10.83
C PRO A 116 -11.54 5.48 9.43
N LYS A 117 -11.75 6.81 9.28
CA LYS A 117 -11.91 7.43 7.95
C LYS A 117 -10.67 7.31 7.08
N ALA A 118 -9.50 7.58 7.64
CA ALA A 118 -8.24 7.44 6.92
C ALA A 118 -7.96 5.97 6.58
N TYR A 119 -8.24 5.06 7.53
CA TYR A 119 -8.07 3.62 7.36
C TYR A 119 -9.00 3.03 6.30
N GLN A 120 -10.17 3.63 6.04
CA GLN A 120 -11.10 3.18 5.00
C GLN A 120 -10.43 3.08 3.63
N SER A 121 -9.49 3.97 3.30
CA SER A 121 -8.71 3.89 2.05
C SER A 121 -7.91 2.59 1.92
N VAL A 122 -7.42 2.05 3.05
CA VAL A 122 -6.68 0.77 3.08
C VAL A 122 -7.64 -0.39 2.89
N VAL A 123 -8.78 -0.36 3.56
CA VAL A 123 -9.85 -1.39 3.42
C VAL A 123 -10.33 -1.46 1.97
N ASP A 124 -10.63 -0.31 1.37
CA ASP A 124 -11.10 -0.22 -0.02
C ASP A 124 -10.04 -0.76 -1.00
N TYR A 125 -8.77 -0.44 -0.78
CA TYR A 125 -7.69 -0.96 -1.60
C TYR A 125 -7.57 -2.48 -1.50
N ARG A 126 -7.56 -3.03 -0.30
CA ARG A 126 -7.41 -4.48 -0.06
C ARG A 126 -8.57 -5.26 -0.67
N ASN A 127 -9.80 -4.77 -0.52
CA ASN A 127 -10.98 -5.39 -1.14
C ASN A 127 -10.91 -5.33 -2.67
N TRP A 128 -10.48 -4.21 -3.23
CA TRP A 128 -10.28 -4.06 -4.66
C TRP A 128 -9.19 -5.02 -5.17
N LEU A 129 -8.03 -5.10 -4.48
CA LEU A 129 -6.95 -6.00 -4.85
C LEU A 129 -7.38 -7.48 -4.86
N ILE A 130 -8.14 -7.92 -3.85
CA ILE A 130 -8.71 -9.27 -3.80
C ILE A 130 -9.57 -9.55 -5.04
N ASN A 131 -10.42 -8.60 -5.45
CA ASN A 131 -11.25 -8.77 -6.64
C ASN A 131 -10.40 -8.83 -7.93
N GLU A 132 -9.37 -8.00 -8.07
CA GLU A 132 -8.46 -8.04 -9.24
C GLU A 132 -7.71 -9.39 -9.32
N ILE A 133 -7.20 -9.87 -8.19
CA ILE A 133 -6.50 -11.17 -8.12
C ILE A 133 -7.47 -12.31 -8.43
N TYR A 134 -8.68 -12.29 -7.88
CA TYR A 134 -9.69 -13.29 -8.16
C TYR A 134 -10.02 -13.34 -9.67
N ASN A 135 -10.27 -12.18 -10.28
CA ASN A 135 -10.52 -12.09 -11.72
C ASN A 135 -9.32 -12.58 -12.55
N LEU A 136 -8.09 -12.27 -12.12
CA LEU A 136 -6.88 -12.75 -12.76
C LEU A 136 -6.78 -14.29 -12.71
N LEU A 137 -7.03 -14.89 -11.55
CA LEU A 137 -7.00 -16.35 -11.35
C LEU A 137 -8.05 -17.06 -12.22
N LEU A 138 -9.25 -16.49 -12.35
CA LEU A 138 -10.33 -17.04 -13.20
C LEU A 138 -9.94 -17.13 -14.67
N THR A 139 -8.96 -16.37 -15.16
CA THR A 139 -8.53 -16.43 -16.56
C THR A 139 -7.87 -17.77 -16.93
N THR A 140 -7.31 -18.49 -15.95
CA THR A 140 -6.62 -19.77 -16.18
C THR A 140 -7.21 -20.93 -15.40
N ASN A 141 -7.95 -20.67 -14.32
CA ASN A 141 -8.58 -21.70 -13.49
C ASN A 141 -10.03 -21.33 -13.20
N SER A 142 -10.97 -21.99 -13.91
CA SER A 142 -12.41 -21.77 -13.72
C SER A 142 -12.93 -22.14 -12.32
N ASN A 143 -12.17 -22.93 -11.55
CA ASN A 143 -12.51 -23.32 -10.19
C ASN A 143 -11.88 -22.38 -9.13
N ALA A 144 -11.15 -21.34 -9.55
CA ALA A 144 -10.59 -20.36 -8.62
C ALA A 144 -11.70 -19.72 -7.78
N SER A 145 -11.40 -19.47 -6.52
CA SER A 145 -12.33 -18.90 -5.54
C SER A 145 -11.80 -17.56 -5.01
N LYS A 146 -12.70 -16.78 -4.39
CA LYS A 146 -12.26 -15.58 -3.66
C LYS A 146 -11.33 -15.92 -2.48
N GLN A 147 -11.45 -17.12 -1.91
CA GLN A 147 -10.56 -17.59 -0.84
C GLN A 147 -9.11 -17.68 -1.31
N ASP A 148 -8.86 -18.07 -2.57
CA ASP A 148 -7.51 -18.12 -3.13
C ASP A 148 -6.91 -16.71 -3.21
N ALA A 149 -7.70 -15.72 -3.63
CA ALA A 149 -7.27 -14.33 -3.64
C ALA A 149 -7.04 -13.76 -2.23
N HIS A 150 -7.87 -14.13 -1.26
CA HIS A 150 -7.65 -13.79 0.16
C HIS A 150 -6.35 -14.44 0.68
N MET A 151 -6.12 -15.73 0.35
CA MET A 151 -4.89 -16.41 0.76
C MET A 151 -3.65 -15.73 0.18
N PHE A 152 -3.70 -15.28 -1.09
CA PHE A 152 -2.60 -14.53 -1.67
C PHE A 152 -2.30 -13.23 -0.90
N LEU A 153 -3.34 -12.50 -0.48
CA LEU A 153 -3.16 -11.29 0.33
C LEU A 153 -2.55 -11.62 1.71
N PHE A 154 -2.93 -12.74 2.32
CA PHE A 154 -2.32 -13.20 3.58
C PHE A 154 -0.85 -13.58 3.41
N VAL A 155 -0.47 -14.15 2.26
CA VAL A 155 0.93 -14.45 1.94
C VAL A 155 1.74 -13.15 1.80
N ILE A 156 1.17 -12.11 1.19
CA ILE A 156 1.78 -10.76 1.14
C ILE A 156 1.95 -10.20 2.57
N ASP A 157 0.89 -10.21 3.38
CA ASP A 157 0.93 -9.68 4.75
C ASP A 157 1.96 -10.46 5.61
N GLY A 158 2.01 -11.78 5.47
CA GLY A 158 3.01 -12.63 6.13
C GLY A 158 4.44 -12.29 5.73
N ALA A 159 4.68 -12.03 4.45
CA ALA A 159 5.97 -11.57 3.96
C ALA A 159 6.36 -10.21 4.54
N MET A 160 5.40 -9.26 4.60
CA MET A 160 5.65 -7.94 5.22
C MET A 160 6.01 -8.06 6.71
N VAL A 161 5.29 -8.91 7.46
CA VAL A 161 5.63 -9.17 8.87
C VAL A 161 7.02 -9.78 9.01
N GLN A 162 7.38 -10.72 8.16
CA GLN A 162 8.69 -11.36 8.18
C GLN A 162 9.83 -10.37 7.92
N LEU A 163 9.64 -9.42 7.00
CA LEU A 163 10.62 -8.37 6.71
C LEU A 163 10.85 -7.39 7.87
N LEU A 164 9.92 -7.28 8.82
CA LEU A 164 10.10 -6.43 10.00
C LEU A 164 11.13 -6.98 11.01
N ASP A 165 11.49 -8.26 10.91
CA ASP A 165 12.53 -8.85 11.74
C ASP A 165 13.87 -8.92 10.97
N PRO A 166 14.81 -7.97 11.22
CA PRO A 166 16.07 -7.90 10.48
C PRO A 166 17.01 -9.09 10.76
N ASN A 167 16.71 -9.90 11.79
CA ASN A 167 17.55 -11.05 12.17
C ASN A 167 17.12 -12.34 11.43
N LYS A 168 16.01 -12.31 10.71
CA LYS A 168 15.56 -13.47 9.92
C LYS A 168 15.99 -13.37 8.46
N PRO A 169 16.29 -14.52 7.83
CA PRO A 169 16.57 -14.53 6.39
C PRO A 169 15.34 -14.07 5.60
N ASP A 170 15.56 -13.45 4.45
CA ASP A 170 14.47 -13.09 3.53
C ASP A 170 13.87 -14.37 2.91
N GLU A 171 12.69 -14.74 3.38
CA GLU A 171 11.94 -15.91 2.89
C GLU A 171 10.83 -15.56 1.89
N ARG A 172 10.76 -14.31 1.41
CA ARG A 172 9.70 -13.89 0.48
C ARG A 172 9.56 -14.80 -0.73
N LYS A 173 10.69 -15.17 -1.34
CA LYS A 173 10.69 -16.08 -2.50
C LYS A 173 10.10 -17.44 -2.14
N ARG A 174 10.49 -18.02 -1.00
CA ARG A 174 10.01 -19.32 -0.54
C ARG A 174 8.51 -19.31 -0.25
N LEU A 175 8.03 -18.27 0.42
CA LEU A 175 6.60 -18.11 0.72
C LEU A 175 5.77 -18.03 -0.57
N LEU A 176 6.23 -17.25 -1.54
CA LEU A 176 5.56 -17.11 -2.82
C LEU A 176 5.54 -18.43 -3.61
N GLU A 177 6.70 -19.10 -3.75
CA GLU A 177 6.78 -20.37 -4.48
C GLU A 177 5.87 -21.44 -3.86
N TYR A 178 5.85 -21.53 -2.53
CA TYR A 178 4.96 -22.46 -1.84
C TYR A 178 3.47 -22.18 -2.15
N PHE A 179 3.07 -20.91 -2.16
CA PHE A 179 1.72 -20.53 -2.55
C PHE A 179 1.41 -20.91 -4.01
N LEU A 180 2.35 -20.62 -4.92
CA LEU A 180 2.14 -20.86 -6.35
C LEU A 180 2.08 -22.36 -6.73
N LEU A 181 2.65 -23.27 -5.91
CA LEU A 181 2.51 -24.72 -6.12
C LEU A 181 1.04 -25.19 -6.13
N GLY A 182 0.13 -24.45 -5.48
CA GLY A 182 -1.29 -24.74 -5.50
C GLY A 182 -2.01 -24.37 -6.81
N PHE A 183 -1.34 -23.68 -7.76
CA PHE A 183 -1.91 -23.18 -9.00
C PHE A 183 -1.23 -23.71 -10.27
N GLY A 184 -0.29 -24.66 -10.13
CA GLY A 184 0.45 -25.27 -11.22
C GLY A 184 -0.10 -26.64 -11.67
#